data_1b48fbc3b95047b92d8610f7cd2f95b8
#
_entry.id   1b48fbc3b95047b92d8610f7cd2f95b8
#
_cell.length_a   1.000
_cell.length_b   1.000
_cell.length_c   1.000
_cell.angle_alpha   90.00
_cell.angle_beta   90.00
_cell.angle_gamma   90.00
#
_symmetry.space_group_name_H-M   'P 1'
#
loop_
_entity.id
_entity.type
_entity.pdbx_description
1 polymer ?
#
loop_
_entity_poly.entity_id
_entity_poly.type
_entity_poly.pdbx_seq_one_letter_code
_entity_poly.pdbx_strand_id
1 'polypeptide(L)'
;MFDMKRQLIPRYAYLPIVVCIVWNTLVYNMTRFFTNKMPHYDFSIKLDSYIPFVSSFVVIYILSYVLWIIGFLVFAKESRSLCNELFAAEFVCKTICLFCFVIIPTTMTRANVPSGGVLNWLTNAVYSLDQPNNLFPSIHCMESWICFRGALRCKKVHPMYSKVWFVLAILICMSTVFVKQHVFVDIIGGIVVAEIGLFLSKKFNLGRVYDVVRYKFIAITKPKKKTNKVVLKK
;
A
#
# COMPACT_ATOMS: atom_id res chain seq x y z
N MET A 1 32.25 11.46 -1.80
CA MET A 1 30.88 11.98 -1.53
C MET A 1 30.03 11.54 -2.70
N PHE A 2 29.32 10.39 -2.56
CA PHE A 2 28.50 9.84 -3.64
C PHE A 2 27.29 10.76 -3.86
N ASP A 3 27.10 11.20 -5.09
CA ASP A 3 26.02 12.11 -5.49
C ASP A 3 24.64 11.47 -5.28
N MET A 4 24.01 11.73 -4.14
CA MET A 4 22.67 11.24 -3.80
C MET A 4 21.56 11.76 -4.73
N LYS A 5 21.83 12.78 -5.55
CA LYS A 5 20.86 13.35 -6.49
C LYS A 5 20.55 12.45 -7.70
N ARG A 6 21.41 11.47 -7.98
CA ARG A 6 21.31 10.59 -9.17
C ARG A 6 20.63 9.23 -8.91
N GLN A 7 20.40 8.83 -7.66
CA GLN A 7 19.78 7.54 -7.36
C GLN A 7 18.25 7.60 -7.47
N LEU A 8 17.68 6.73 -8.29
CA LEU A 8 16.22 6.59 -8.41
C LEU A 8 15.60 6.23 -7.05
N ILE A 9 16.23 5.31 -6.31
CA ILE A 9 15.82 4.85 -4.98
C ILE A 9 16.96 5.14 -4.00
N PRO A 10 16.73 5.99 -2.96
CA PRO A 10 17.73 6.22 -1.91
C PRO A 10 18.04 4.92 -1.15
N ARG A 11 19.30 4.71 -0.77
CA ARG A 11 19.75 3.47 -0.08
C ARG A 11 18.97 3.16 1.20
N TYR A 12 18.50 4.17 1.90
CA TYR A 12 17.73 3.97 3.13
C TYR A 12 16.31 3.43 2.86
N ALA A 13 15.80 3.55 1.64
CA ALA A 13 14.47 3.10 1.27
C ALA A 13 14.42 1.60 0.89
N TYR A 14 15.56 0.95 0.60
CA TYR A 14 15.55 -0.46 0.22
C TYR A 14 14.93 -1.37 1.29
N LEU A 15 15.31 -1.21 2.56
CA LEU A 15 14.77 -2.03 3.63
C LEU A 15 13.25 -1.85 3.80
N PRO A 16 12.70 -0.62 3.93
CA PRO A 16 11.26 -0.42 3.97
C PRO A 16 10.52 -0.99 2.77
N ILE A 17 11.04 -0.78 1.55
CA ILE A 17 10.44 -1.31 0.30
C ILE A 17 10.38 -2.83 0.32
N VAL A 18 11.49 -3.50 0.66
CA VAL A 18 11.53 -4.97 0.71
C VAL A 18 10.56 -5.50 1.77
N VAL A 19 10.53 -4.90 2.95
CA VAL A 19 9.58 -5.29 4.02
C VAL A 19 8.14 -5.12 3.55
N CYS A 20 7.81 -3.99 2.89
CA CYS A 20 6.49 -3.73 2.35
C CYS A 20 6.07 -4.79 1.32
N ILE A 21 6.93 -5.09 0.32
CA ILE A 21 6.65 -6.08 -0.71
C ILE A 21 6.45 -7.48 -0.11
N VAL A 22 7.37 -7.89 0.77
CA VAL A 22 7.29 -9.21 1.42
C VAL A 22 6.03 -9.31 2.27
N TRP A 23 5.74 -8.29 3.08
CA TRP A 23 4.57 -8.28 3.95
C TRP A 23 3.27 -8.27 3.15
N ASN A 24 3.16 -7.44 2.12
CA ASN A 24 2.00 -7.43 1.23
C ASN A 24 1.76 -8.81 0.58
N THR A 25 2.82 -9.45 0.09
CA THR A 25 2.74 -10.78 -0.52
C THR A 25 2.29 -11.84 0.49
N LEU A 26 2.83 -11.78 1.72
CA LEU A 26 2.42 -12.69 2.80
C LEU A 26 0.96 -12.48 3.18
N VAL A 27 0.53 -11.26 3.42
CA VAL A 27 -0.86 -10.94 3.78
C VAL A 27 -1.82 -11.44 2.71
N TYR A 28 -1.54 -11.16 1.44
CA TYR A 28 -2.41 -11.58 0.33
C TYR A 28 -2.52 -13.11 0.21
N ASN A 29 -1.39 -13.82 0.23
CA ASN A 29 -1.40 -15.27 0.03
C ASN A 29 -1.88 -16.03 1.28
N MET A 30 -1.46 -15.61 2.48
CA MET A 30 -1.88 -16.27 3.72
C MET A 30 -3.37 -16.12 3.96
N THR A 31 -3.93 -14.93 3.76
CA THR A 31 -5.38 -14.72 3.94
C THR A 31 -6.17 -15.65 3.03
N ARG A 32 -5.86 -15.71 1.75
CA ARG A 32 -6.55 -16.59 0.79
C ARG A 32 -6.47 -18.05 1.18
N PHE A 33 -5.30 -18.50 1.64
CA PHE A 33 -5.13 -19.88 2.09
C PHE A 33 -6.07 -20.26 3.23
N PHE A 34 -6.25 -19.37 4.21
CA PHE A 34 -7.12 -19.63 5.35
C PHE A 34 -8.59 -19.39 5.04
N THR A 35 -8.91 -18.35 4.29
CA THR A 35 -10.30 -17.89 4.13
C THR A 35 -11.06 -18.58 3.02
N ASN A 36 -10.41 -19.18 2.01
CA ASN A 36 -11.09 -19.81 0.87
C ASN A 36 -12.13 -20.87 1.26
N LYS A 37 -12.00 -21.50 2.43
CA LYS A 37 -12.95 -22.53 2.94
C LYS A 37 -13.89 -22.00 4.02
N MET A 38 -13.81 -20.72 4.36
CA MET A 38 -14.64 -20.08 5.38
C MET A 38 -15.92 -19.51 4.77
N PRO A 39 -17.00 -19.38 5.53
CA PRO A 39 -18.16 -18.61 5.09
C PRO A 39 -17.76 -17.14 4.93
N HIS A 40 -18.23 -16.51 3.85
CA HIS A 40 -17.96 -15.10 3.57
C HIS A 40 -19.21 -14.26 3.79
N TYR A 41 -19.03 -13.06 4.32
CA TYR A 41 -20.07 -12.09 4.59
C TYR A 41 -20.17 -11.09 3.44
N ASP A 42 -21.37 -10.78 3.00
CA ASP A 42 -21.62 -9.71 2.04
C ASP A 42 -21.97 -8.42 2.80
N PHE A 43 -21.12 -7.40 2.64
CA PHE A 43 -21.29 -6.08 3.26
C PHE A 43 -21.99 -5.08 2.34
N SER A 44 -22.61 -5.55 1.25
CA SER A 44 -23.39 -4.71 0.34
C SER A 44 -24.54 -4.02 1.08
N ILE A 45 -24.67 -2.73 0.87
CA ILE A 45 -25.78 -1.92 1.37
C ILE A 45 -26.66 -1.44 0.23
N LYS A 46 -27.84 -0.90 0.53
CA LYS A 46 -28.78 -0.41 -0.49
C LYS A 46 -28.15 0.61 -1.46
N LEU A 47 -27.16 1.39 -1.01
CA LEU A 47 -26.43 2.32 -1.86
C LEU A 47 -25.70 1.62 -3.01
N ASP A 48 -25.15 0.42 -2.78
CA ASP A 48 -24.39 -0.32 -3.78
C ASP A 48 -25.23 -0.77 -4.98
N SER A 49 -26.54 -0.94 -4.77
CA SER A 49 -27.49 -1.26 -5.84
C SER A 49 -27.74 -0.08 -6.79
N TYR A 50 -27.53 1.15 -6.34
CA TYR A 50 -27.68 2.34 -7.18
C TYR A 50 -26.38 2.71 -7.94
N ILE A 51 -25.23 2.15 -7.54
CA ILE A 51 -23.98 2.39 -8.22
C ILE A 51 -23.91 1.53 -9.49
N PRO A 52 -23.88 2.13 -10.71
CA PRO A 52 -23.82 1.35 -11.94
C PRO A 52 -22.46 0.68 -12.13
N PHE A 53 -22.41 -0.40 -12.91
CA PHE A 53 -21.17 -0.93 -13.45
C PHE A 53 -20.68 -0.03 -14.60
N VAL A 54 -19.42 0.42 -14.54
CA VAL A 54 -18.80 1.28 -15.56
C VAL A 54 -17.41 0.76 -15.89
N SER A 55 -17.29 -0.01 -16.97
CA SER A 55 -16.04 -0.70 -17.34
C SER A 55 -14.85 0.24 -17.59
N SER A 56 -15.07 1.50 -18.02
CA SER A 56 -13.99 2.47 -18.24
C SER A 56 -13.17 2.77 -16.98
N PHE A 57 -13.75 2.64 -15.80
CA PHE A 57 -13.04 2.81 -14.54
C PHE A 57 -11.99 1.73 -14.26
N VAL A 58 -11.98 0.61 -15.01
CA VAL A 58 -10.94 -0.41 -14.91
C VAL A 58 -9.54 0.15 -15.22
N VAL A 59 -9.45 1.15 -16.09
CA VAL A 59 -8.18 1.81 -16.41
C VAL A 59 -7.62 2.51 -15.17
N ILE A 60 -8.45 3.27 -14.43
CA ILE A 60 -8.05 3.96 -13.21
C ILE A 60 -7.68 2.93 -12.13
N TYR A 61 -8.47 1.85 -12.03
CA TYR A 61 -8.22 0.75 -11.10
C TYR A 61 -6.83 0.13 -11.33
N ILE A 62 -6.49 -0.22 -12.57
CA ILE A 62 -5.18 -0.81 -12.91
C ILE A 62 -4.05 0.20 -12.75
N LEU A 63 -4.25 1.46 -13.16
CA LEU A 63 -3.24 2.51 -13.02
C LEU A 63 -2.90 2.80 -11.57
N SER A 64 -3.78 2.52 -10.62
CA SER A 64 -3.52 2.74 -9.18
C SER A 64 -2.23 2.07 -8.71
N TYR A 65 -1.92 0.87 -9.18
CA TYR A 65 -0.69 0.14 -8.82
C TYR A 65 0.57 0.91 -9.22
N VAL A 66 0.59 1.48 -10.44
CA VAL A 66 1.72 2.29 -10.92
C VAL A 66 1.80 3.61 -10.14
N LEU A 67 0.66 4.23 -9.88
CA LEU A 67 0.58 5.50 -9.14
C LEU A 67 1.10 5.34 -7.72
N TRP A 68 0.77 4.26 -6.99
CA TRP A 68 1.31 4.01 -5.66
C TRP A 68 2.83 3.85 -5.66
N ILE A 69 3.38 3.11 -6.62
CA ILE A 69 4.84 2.98 -6.76
C ILE A 69 5.47 4.37 -6.93
N ILE A 70 4.92 5.21 -7.81
CA ILE A 70 5.41 6.58 -8.02
C ILE A 70 5.29 7.40 -6.73
N GLY A 71 4.15 7.31 -6.03
CA GLY A 71 3.91 8.02 -4.77
C GLY A 71 4.96 7.67 -3.72
N PHE A 72 5.16 6.39 -3.45
CA PHE A 72 6.15 5.93 -2.46
C PHE A 72 7.58 6.26 -2.84
N LEU A 73 7.93 6.25 -4.14
CA LEU A 73 9.24 6.70 -4.61
C LEU A 73 9.46 8.21 -4.37
N VAL A 74 8.43 9.03 -4.57
CA VAL A 74 8.49 10.47 -4.25
C VAL A 74 8.68 10.66 -2.75
N PHE A 75 7.94 9.94 -1.89
CA PHE A 75 8.10 10.01 -0.44
C PHE A 75 9.50 9.57 0.01
N ALA A 76 10.04 8.53 -0.63
CA ALA A 76 11.41 8.11 -0.38
C ALA A 76 12.42 9.21 -0.71
N LYS A 77 12.21 9.98 -1.78
CA LYS A 77 13.10 11.10 -2.15
C LYS A 77 12.86 12.35 -1.31
N GLU A 78 11.69 12.53 -0.75
CA GLU A 78 11.37 13.68 0.10
C GLU A 78 12.24 13.69 1.35
N SER A 79 12.19 12.65 2.15
CA SER A 79 13.08 12.50 3.31
C SER A 79 13.09 11.07 3.83
N ARG A 80 14.17 10.70 4.52
CA ARG A 80 14.29 9.41 5.22
C ARG A 80 13.21 9.24 6.30
N SER A 81 12.91 10.30 7.03
CA SER A 81 11.89 10.25 8.09
C SER A 81 10.51 9.98 7.53
N LEU A 82 10.10 10.71 6.48
CA LEU A 82 8.81 10.53 5.84
C LEU A 82 8.70 9.13 5.20
N CYS A 83 9.73 8.68 4.49
CA CYS A 83 9.81 7.35 3.92
C CYS A 83 9.57 6.28 4.99
N ASN A 84 10.38 6.27 6.04
CA ASN A 84 10.29 5.27 7.11
C ASN A 84 8.93 5.29 7.80
N GLU A 85 8.37 6.47 8.07
CA GLU A 85 7.08 6.63 8.74
C GLU A 85 5.93 6.09 7.88
N LEU A 86 5.90 6.42 6.56
CA LEU A 86 4.81 5.98 5.67
C LEU A 86 4.88 4.48 5.41
N PHE A 87 6.07 3.90 5.22
CA PHE A 87 6.20 2.44 5.10
C PHE A 87 5.87 1.71 6.41
N ALA A 88 6.12 2.31 7.57
CA ALA A 88 5.68 1.73 8.83
C ALA A 88 4.15 1.83 9.00
N ALA A 89 3.54 2.92 8.55
CA ALA A 89 2.09 3.07 8.50
C ALA A 89 1.45 2.02 7.59
N GLU A 90 2.01 1.82 6.40
CA GLU A 90 1.56 0.81 5.45
C GLU A 90 1.65 -0.60 6.05
N PHE A 91 2.76 -0.94 6.71
CA PHE A 91 2.91 -2.21 7.42
C PHE A 91 1.82 -2.43 8.48
N VAL A 92 1.51 -1.40 9.30
CA VAL A 92 0.43 -1.45 10.29
C VAL A 92 -0.92 -1.63 9.61
N CYS A 93 -1.20 -0.87 8.55
CA CYS A 93 -2.44 -0.96 7.80
C CYS A 93 -2.65 -2.37 7.23
N LYS A 94 -1.65 -2.95 6.59
CA LYS A 94 -1.72 -4.32 6.04
C LYS A 94 -1.91 -5.35 7.16
N THR A 95 -1.33 -5.13 8.33
CA THR A 95 -1.53 -5.99 9.49
C THR A 95 -2.99 -5.92 9.98
N ILE A 96 -3.59 -4.73 10.02
CA ILE A 96 -5.02 -4.57 10.34
C ILE A 96 -5.88 -5.26 9.28
N CYS A 97 -5.58 -5.08 7.99
CA CYS A 97 -6.27 -5.77 6.90
C CYS A 97 -6.20 -7.30 7.05
N LEU A 98 -5.01 -7.84 7.38
CA LEU A 98 -4.84 -9.27 7.64
C LEU A 98 -5.82 -9.78 8.70
N PHE A 99 -5.92 -9.09 9.84
CA PHE A 99 -6.87 -9.47 10.89
C PHE A 99 -8.31 -9.35 10.43
N CYS A 100 -8.70 -8.28 9.74
CA CYS A 100 -10.03 -8.13 9.19
C CYS A 100 -10.38 -9.27 8.23
N PHE A 101 -9.50 -9.59 7.29
CA PHE A 101 -9.72 -10.64 6.30
C PHE A 101 -9.86 -12.03 6.92
N VAL A 102 -9.08 -12.33 7.98
CA VAL A 102 -9.13 -13.65 8.63
C VAL A 102 -10.33 -13.77 9.59
N ILE A 103 -10.67 -12.70 10.31
CA ILE A 103 -11.76 -12.73 11.30
C ILE A 103 -13.13 -12.60 10.63
N ILE A 104 -13.22 -11.75 9.59
CA ILE A 104 -14.48 -11.44 8.89
C ILE A 104 -14.22 -11.51 7.38
N PRO A 105 -14.07 -12.71 6.80
CA PRO A 105 -13.91 -12.85 5.35
C PRO A 105 -15.13 -12.28 4.63
N THR A 106 -14.91 -11.41 3.67
CA THR A 106 -16.00 -10.75 2.95
C THR A 106 -16.00 -11.09 1.48
N THR A 107 -17.17 -11.05 0.88
CA THR A 107 -17.42 -11.26 -0.55
C THR A 107 -18.46 -10.30 -1.08
N MET A 108 -18.67 -10.29 -2.39
CA MET A 108 -19.75 -9.58 -3.06
C MET A 108 -20.14 -10.26 -4.36
N THR A 109 -21.35 -10.00 -4.82
CA THR A 109 -21.77 -10.39 -6.17
C THR A 109 -21.21 -9.40 -7.19
N ARG A 110 -20.43 -9.89 -8.15
CA ARG A 110 -19.88 -9.09 -9.25
C ARG A 110 -20.88 -8.85 -10.36
N ALA A 111 -20.67 -7.77 -11.11
CA ALA A 111 -21.46 -7.49 -12.28
C ALA A 111 -21.15 -8.49 -13.41
N ASN A 112 -22.18 -8.81 -14.20
CA ASN A 112 -21.96 -9.47 -15.49
C ASN A 112 -21.32 -8.47 -16.45
N VAL A 113 -20.09 -8.76 -16.88
CA VAL A 113 -19.36 -7.90 -17.80
C VAL A 113 -19.81 -8.23 -19.22
N PRO A 114 -20.31 -7.25 -20.01
CA PRO A 114 -20.73 -7.49 -21.39
C PRO A 114 -19.59 -8.07 -22.26
N SER A 115 -19.94 -8.89 -23.22
CA SER A 115 -18.98 -9.41 -24.18
C SER A 115 -18.47 -8.31 -25.12
N GLY A 116 -17.18 -8.41 -25.49
CA GLY A 116 -16.56 -7.50 -26.47
C GLY A 116 -16.01 -6.19 -25.87
N GLY A 117 -15.09 -5.59 -26.60
CA GLY A 117 -14.41 -4.35 -26.22
C GLY A 117 -13.24 -4.55 -25.24
N VAL A 118 -12.22 -3.71 -25.40
CA VAL A 118 -10.96 -3.80 -24.60
C VAL A 118 -11.20 -3.57 -23.12
N LEU A 119 -12.08 -2.64 -22.76
CA LEU A 119 -12.36 -2.31 -21.35
C LEU A 119 -13.06 -3.46 -20.63
N ASN A 120 -13.99 -4.14 -21.29
CA ASN A 120 -14.66 -5.32 -20.73
C ASN A 120 -13.68 -6.51 -20.61
N TRP A 121 -12.81 -6.67 -21.60
CA TRP A 121 -11.74 -7.67 -21.53
C TRP A 121 -10.80 -7.40 -20.35
N LEU A 122 -10.35 -6.14 -20.15
CA LEU A 122 -9.53 -5.75 -18.99
C LEU A 122 -10.26 -6.02 -17.67
N THR A 123 -11.56 -5.71 -17.59
CA THR A 123 -12.35 -5.97 -16.38
C THR A 123 -12.44 -7.47 -16.09
N ASN A 124 -12.68 -8.30 -17.10
CA ASN A 124 -12.68 -9.76 -16.94
C ASN A 124 -11.31 -10.29 -16.53
N ALA A 125 -10.21 -9.71 -17.05
CA ALA A 125 -8.86 -10.07 -16.63
C ALA A 125 -8.63 -9.72 -15.16
N VAL A 126 -9.05 -8.53 -14.70
CA VAL A 126 -9.01 -8.17 -13.27
C VAL A 126 -9.84 -9.14 -12.44
N TYR A 127 -11.04 -9.49 -12.88
CA TYR A 127 -11.92 -10.43 -12.16
C TYR A 127 -11.33 -11.83 -12.04
N SER A 128 -10.58 -12.30 -13.02
CA SER A 128 -9.92 -13.61 -12.97
C SER A 128 -8.68 -13.64 -12.08
N LEU A 129 -7.94 -12.51 -12.01
CA LEU A 129 -6.74 -12.40 -11.19
C LEU A 129 -7.05 -12.15 -9.73
N ASP A 130 -8.09 -11.38 -9.46
CA ASP A 130 -8.49 -10.96 -8.11
C ASP A 130 -9.91 -11.43 -7.80
N GLN A 131 -10.02 -12.56 -7.11
CA GLN A 131 -11.29 -13.18 -6.72
C GLN A 131 -12.07 -12.28 -5.74
N PRO A 132 -13.44 -12.33 -5.72
CA PRO A 132 -14.25 -11.49 -4.84
C PRO A 132 -14.28 -12.03 -3.40
N ASN A 133 -13.12 -12.10 -2.77
CA ASN A 133 -12.96 -12.53 -1.39
C ASN A 133 -11.98 -11.60 -0.65
N ASN A 134 -12.17 -11.46 0.67
CA ASN A 134 -11.37 -10.57 1.51
C ASN A 134 -11.41 -9.10 1.05
N LEU A 135 -12.62 -8.57 0.88
CA LEU A 135 -12.85 -7.24 0.31
C LEU A 135 -12.74 -6.12 1.35
N PHE A 136 -13.20 -6.37 2.59
CA PHE A 136 -13.20 -5.38 3.66
C PHE A 136 -11.96 -5.52 4.57
N PRO A 137 -11.22 -4.44 4.80
CA PRO A 137 -11.30 -3.11 4.19
C PRO A 137 -10.59 -3.05 2.82
N SER A 138 -10.97 -2.10 1.93
CA SER A 138 -10.36 -1.95 0.63
C SER A 138 -8.91 -1.49 0.69
N ILE A 139 -7.99 -2.34 0.25
CA ILE A 139 -6.57 -2.01 0.13
C ILE A 139 -6.36 -0.88 -0.91
N HIS A 140 -7.13 -0.86 -1.99
CA HIS A 140 -7.02 0.19 -3.01
C HIS A 140 -7.32 1.57 -2.44
N CYS A 141 -8.38 1.68 -1.64
CA CYS A 141 -8.75 2.94 -0.99
C CYS A 141 -7.73 3.33 0.08
N MET A 142 -7.27 2.37 0.86
CA MET A 142 -6.26 2.54 1.90
C MET A 142 -4.94 3.09 1.35
N GLU A 143 -4.35 2.42 0.33
CA GLU A 143 -3.09 2.84 -0.29
C GLU A 143 -3.19 4.22 -0.94
N SER A 144 -4.29 4.47 -1.64
CA SER A 144 -4.51 5.75 -2.30
C SER A 144 -4.65 6.88 -1.29
N TRP A 145 -5.29 6.61 -0.15
CA TRP A 145 -5.42 7.57 0.93
C TRP A 145 -4.07 7.82 1.63
N ILE A 146 -3.26 6.79 1.87
CA ILE A 146 -1.88 6.95 2.37
C ILE A 146 -1.06 7.82 1.43
N CYS A 147 -1.17 7.60 0.11
CA CYS A 147 -0.49 8.42 -0.89
C CYS A 147 -0.92 9.89 -0.84
N PHE A 148 -2.21 10.17 -0.72
CA PHE A 148 -2.71 11.53 -0.54
C PHE A 148 -2.16 12.17 0.74
N ARG A 149 -2.24 11.48 1.88
CA ARG A 149 -1.74 11.97 3.17
C ARG A 149 -0.22 12.18 3.18
N GLY A 150 0.51 11.31 2.49
CA GLY A 150 1.95 11.46 2.28
C GLY A 150 2.28 12.67 1.40
N ALA A 151 1.52 12.88 0.33
CA ALA A 151 1.70 14.01 -0.58
C ALA A 151 1.51 15.38 0.10
N LEU A 152 0.61 15.49 1.08
CA LEU A 152 0.44 16.70 1.89
C LEU A 152 1.70 17.09 2.68
N ARG A 153 2.61 16.15 2.90
CA ARG A 153 3.83 16.34 3.70
C ARG A 153 5.09 16.53 2.84
N CYS A 154 4.97 16.40 1.53
CA CYS A 154 6.06 16.64 0.59
C CYS A 154 6.28 18.13 0.38
N LYS A 155 7.51 18.59 0.60
CA LYS A 155 7.94 20.00 0.43
C LYS A 155 8.84 20.23 -0.78
N LYS A 156 9.43 19.15 -1.33
CA LYS A 156 10.35 19.21 -2.47
C LYS A 156 9.66 19.12 -3.84
N VAL A 157 8.35 18.87 -3.85
CA VAL A 157 7.55 18.82 -5.06
C VAL A 157 6.60 20.02 -5.13
N HIS A 158 6.06 20.29 -6.31
CA HIS A 158 5.13 21.38 -6.51
C HIS A 158 3.89 21.24 -5.60
N PRO A 159 3.33 22.33 -5.02
CA PRO A 159 2.17 22.26 -4.13
C PRO A 159 0.93 21.58 -4.72
N MET A 160 0.79 21.62 -6.05
CA MET A 160 -0.29 20.91 -6.76
C MET A 160 -0.24 19.39 -6.59
N TYR A 161 0.91 18.82 -6.21
CA TYR A 161 1.09 17.38 -6.04
C TYR A 161 0.09 16.76 -5.06
N SER A 162 -0.15 17.41 -3.93
CA SER A 162 -1.13 16.94 -2.95
C SER A 162 -2.57 17.04 -3.46
N LYS A 163 -2.91 18.09 -4.22
CA LYS A 163 -4.24 18.23 -4.85
C LYS A 163 -4.46 17.16 -5.91
N VAL A 164 -3.45 16.86 -6.72
CA VAL A 164 -3.49 15.77 -7.69
C VAL A 164 -3.72 14.44 -6.98
N TRP A 165 -2.98 14.16 -5.90
CA TRP A 165 -3.18 12.93 -5.13
C TRP A 165 -4.56 12.85 -4.47
N PHE A 166 -5.12 13.95 -4.01
CA PHE A 166 -6.49 13.98 -3.50
C PHE A 166 -7.49 13.53 -4.57
N VAL A 167 -7.42 14.13 -5.77
CA VAL A 167 -8.28 13.77 -6.90
C VAL A 167 -8.08 12.31 -7.31
N LEU A 168 -6.81 11.85 -7.40
CA LEU A 168 -6.49 10.45 -7.73
C LEU A 168 -7.04 9.49 -6.68
N ALA A 169 -6.91 9.79 -5.39
CA ALA A 169 -7.44 8.95 -4.32
C ALA A 169 -8.97 8.79 -4.44
N ILE A 170 -9.70 9.88 -4.69
CA ILE A 170 -11.14 9.83 -4.91
C ILE A 170 -11.48 9.01 -6.16
N LEU A 171 -10.80 9.26 -7.28
CA LEU A 171 -11.04 8.51 -8.52
C LEU A 171 -10.74 7.02 -8.37
N ILE A 172 -9.69 6.64 -7.63
CA ILE A 172 -9.37 5.25 -7.36
C ILE A 172 -10.45 4.63 -6.45
N CYS A 173 -10.89 5.32 -5.38
CA CYS A 173 -11.99 4.85 -4.54
C CYS A 173 -13.27 4.63 -5.38
N MET A 174 -13.61 5.58 -6.24
CA MET A 174 -14.76 5.45 -7.15
C MET A 174 -14.56 4.25 -8.11
N SER A 175 -13.35 4.06 -8.63
CA SER A 175 -13.09 2.96 -9.56
C SER A 175 -13.39 1.59 -8.93
N THR A 176 -13.11 1.40 -7.65
CA THR A 176 -13.34 0.11 -6.96
C THR A 176 -14.82 -0.28 -6.95
N VAL A 177 -15.73 0.68 -6.76
CA VAL A 177 -17.17 0.42 -6.72
C VAL A 177 -17.80 0.42 -8.12
N PHE A 178 -17.30 1.22 -9.07
CA PHE A 178 -17.79 1.22 -10.45
C PHE A 178 -17.39 -0.03 -11.24
N VAL A 179 -16.21 -0.60 -10.97
CA VAL A 179 -15.81 -1.91 -11.55
C VAL A 179 -16.29 -3.09 -10.69
N LYS A 180 -17.12 -2.85 -9.67
CA LYS A 180 -17.67 -3.89 -8.78
C LYS A 180 -16.59 -4.82 -8.21
N GLN A 181 -15.49 -4.25 -7.78
CA GLN A 181 -14.44 -4.93 -7.00
C GLN A 181 -14.66 -4.78 -5.49
N HIS A 182 -15.31 -3.71 -5.07
CA HIS A 182 -15.63 -3.40 -3.68
C HIS A 182 -17.03 -2.83 -3.54
N VAL A 183 -17.56 -2.87 -2.32
CA VAL A 183 -18.77 -2.18 -1.90
C VAL A 183 -18.42 -0.87 -1.18
N PHE A 184 -19.39 0.00 -1.01
CA PHE A 184 -19.16 1.33 -0.45
C PHE A 184 -18.57 1.30 0.96
N VAL A 185 -18.96 0.34 1.78
CA VAL A 185 -18.43 0.15 3.15
C VAL A 185 -16.93 -0.13 3.15
N ASP A 186 -16.42 -0.84 2.13
CA ASP A 186 -15.00 -1.16 2.00
C ASP A 186 -14.14 0.10 1.79
N ILE A 187 -14.68 1.11 1.09
CA ILE A 187 -14.02 2.40 0.91
C ILE A 187 -13.81 3.08 2.26
N ILE A 188 -14.88 3.16 3.06
CA ILE A 188 -14.81 3.78 4.39
C ILE A 188 -13.81 3.03 5.26
N GLY A 189 -13.90 1.69 5.27
CA GLY A 189 -12.97 0.84 5.99
C GLY A 189 -11.52 1.08 5.60
N GLY A 190 -11.23 1.16 4.30
CA GLY A 190 -9.89 1.45 3.78
C GLY A 190 -9.33 2.80 4.24
N ILE A 191 -10.14 3.86 4.16
CA ILE A 191 -9.75 5.20 4.61
C ILE A 191 -9.51 5.22 6.14
N VAL A 192 -10.38 4.60 6.92
CA VAL A 192 -10.26 4.53 8.38
C VAL A 192 -8.98 3.79 8.78
N VAL A 193 -8.69 2.65 8.14
CA VAL A 193 -7.46 1.88 8.39
C VAL A 193 -6.23 2.71 8.04
N ALA A 194 -6.25 3.46 6.93
CA ALA A 194 -5.15 4.35 6.57
C ALA A 194 -4.89 5.42 7.64
N GLU A 195 -5.93 6.08 8.14
CA GLU A 195 -5.79 7.09 9.20
C GLU A 195 -5.27 6.47 10.52
N ILE A 196 -5.77 5.29 10.89
CA ILE A 196 -5.28 4.56 12.07
C ILE A 196 -3.79 4.23 11.92
N GLY A 197 -3.37 3.65 10.79
CA GLY A 197 -1.97 3.30 10.56
C GLY A 197 -1.05 4.51 10.55
N LEU A 198 -1.45 5.60 9.91
CA LEU A 198 -0.71 6.86 9.90
C LEU A 198 -0.58 7.45 11.31
N PHE A 199 -1.68 7.45 12.07
CA PHE A 199 -1.69 7.91 13.46
C PHE A 199 -0.76 7.08 14.33
N LEU A 200 -0.87 5.75 14.29
CA LEU A 200 -0.06 4.84 15.10
C LEU A 200 1.42 4.94 14.74
N SER A 201 1.75 4.95 13.44
CA SER A 201 3.12 5.08 12.97
C SER A 201 3.77 6.37 13.47
N LYS A 202 3.05 7.49 13.38
CA LYS A 202 3.54 8.79 13.87
C LYS A 202 3.62 8.84 15.39
N LYS A 203 2.56 8.46 16.09
CA LYS A 203 2.46 8.53 17.57
C LYS A 203 3.55 7.71 18.25
N PHE A 204 3.81 6.50 17.76
CA PHE A 204 4.79 5.59 18.35
C PHE A 204 6.15 5.61 17.64
N ASN A 205 6.35 6.52 16.67
CA ASN A 205 7.58 6.65 15.89
C ASN A 205 8.06 5.30 15.31
N LEU A 206 7.11 4.52 14.75
CA LEU A 206 7.38 3.15 14.29
C LEU A 206 8.41 3.10 13.17
N GLY A 207 8.51 4.16 12.36
CA GLY A 207 9.53 4.28 11.31
C GLY A 207 10.96 4.15 11.81
N ARG A 208 11.22 4.42 13.12
CA ARG A 208 12.54 4.25 13.75
C ARG A 208 13.03 2.80 13.69
N VAL A 209 12.14 1.83 13.64
CA VAL A 209 12.50 0.40 13.54
C VAL A 209 13.38 0.15 12.33
N TYR A 210 13.09 0.75 11.18
CA TYR A 210 13.93 0.61 9.97
C TYR A 210 15.34 1.15 10.17
N ASP A 211 15.50 2.20 10.97
CA ASP A 211 16.81 2.78 11.26
C ASP A 211 17.63 1.89 12.20
N VAL A 212 16.98 1.33 13.22
CA VAL A 212 17.61 0.40 14.17
C VAL A 212 18.06 -0.87 13.47
N VAL A 213 17.20 -1.48 12.66
CA VAL A 213 17.51 -2.70 11.89
C VAL A 213 18.68 -2.44 10.94
N ARG A 214 18.65 -1.33 10.20
CA ARG A 214 19.74 -0.96 9.29
C ARG A 214 21.05 -0.75 10.03
N TYR A 215 21.03 -0.06 11.16
CA TYR A 215 22.23 0.17 11.98
C TYR A 215 22.83 -1.17 12.44
N LYS A 216 22.02 -2.06 12.99
CA LYS A 216 22.46 -3.39 13.41
C LYS A 216 23.06 -4.19 12.24
N PHE A 217 22.41 -4.18 11.08
CA PHE A 217 22.91 -4.87 9.89
C PHE A 217 24.29 -4.33 9.45
N ILE A 218 24.46 -3.00 9.40
CA ILE A 218 25.75 -2.39 9.07
C ILE A 218 26.82 -2.72 10.12
N ALA A 219 26.48 -2.77 11.40
CA ALA A 219 27.42 -3.10 12.46
C ALA A 219 27.92 -4.56 12.35
N ILE A 220 27.06 -5.48 11.92
CA ILE A 220 27.42 -6.90 11.73
C ILE A 220 28.29 -7.08 10.47
N THR A 221 28.00 -6.34 9.39
CA THR A 221 28.67 -6.51 8.09
C THR A 221 29.97 -5.72 7.97
N LYS A 222 30.25 -4.76 8.89
CA LYS A 222 31.53 -4.06 8.89
C LYS A 222 32.64 -5.00 9.38
N PRO A 223 33.71 -5.22 8.60
CA PRO A 223 34.85 -5.99 9.08
C PRO A 223 35.43 -5.33 10.35
N LYS A 224 35.64 -6.12 11.41
CA LYS A 224 36.33 -5.65 12.61
C LYS A 224 37.69 -5.10 12.18
N LYS A 225 37.94 -3.81 12.36
CA LYS A 225 39.27 -3.23 12.15
C LYS A 225 40.26 -4.05 13.01
N LYS A 226 41.19 -4.77 12.33
CA LYS A 226 42.33 -5.37 13.04
C LYS A 226 43.06 -4.23 13.73
N THR A 227 43.03 -4.21 15.05
CA THR A 227 43.91 -3.36 15.86
C THR A 227 45.32 -3.91 15.66
N ASN A 228 46.12 -3.26 14.79
CA ASN A 228 47.54 -3.53 14.74
C ASN A 228 48.09 -3.14 16.11
N LYS A 229 48.37 -4.14 16.95
CA LYS A 229 49.22 -3.94 18.12
C LYS A 229 50.60 -3.53 17.58
N VAL A 230 50.94 -2.27 17.71
CA VAL A 230 52.31 -1.81 17.55
C VAL A 230 53.11 -2.48 18.64
N VAL A 231 53.86 -3.51 18.30
CA VAL A 231 54.84 -4.13 19.16
C VAL A 231 56.01 -3.14 19.22
N LEU A 232 56.05 -2.33 20.29
CA LEU A 232 57.26 -1.57 20.62
C LEU A 232 58.35 -2.58 21.00
N LYS A 233 59.29 -2.83 20.10
CA LYS A 233 60.53 -3.50 20.45
C LYS A 233 61.34 -2.55 21.32
N LYS A 234 61.63 -3.02 22.53
CA LYS A 234 62.69 -2.45 23.42
C LYS A 234 64.07 -2.81 22.88
#